data_ad47086888d6180554fa9ec7ddc38fb4
#
_entry.id   ad47086888d6180554fa9ec7ddc38fb4
#
_cell.length_a   1.000
_cell.length_b   1.000
_cell.length_c   1.000
_cell.angle_alpha   90.00
_cell.angle_beta   90.00
_cell.angle_gamma   90.00
#
_symmetry.space_group_name_H-M   'P 1'
#
loop_
_entity.id
_entity.type
_entity.pdbx_description
1 polymer ?
#
loop_
_entity_poly.entity_id
_entity_poly.type
_entity_poly.pdbx_seq_one_letter_code
_entity_poly.pdbx_strand_id
1 'polypeptide(L)'
;MFHLKMNIEEFTHSISKEEKPPEVSCCLQALWWAQKGDWSRAHDIAQEIGESEGSWVHAYLHREEGDLGNAAYWYSRAGRPVKRSEDLGEEWHEIVGELLNSQP
;
A
#
# COMPACT_ATOMS: atom_id res chain seq x y z
N MET A 1 10.24 -26.80 -2.55
CA MET A 1 10.84 -25.61 -1.97
C MET A 1 9.77 -24.74 -1.32
N PHE A 2 10.05 -24.27 -0.13
CA PHE A 2 9.08 -23.46 0.61
C PHE A 2 9.28 -21.98 0.34
N HIS A 3 8.20 -21.30 -0.01
CA HIS A 3 8.15 -19.86 0.04
C HIS A 3 7.61 -19.48 1.40
N LEU A 4 8.49 -18.98 2.24
CA LEU A 4 8.03 -18.40 3.48
C LEU A 4 7.41 -17.06 3.16
N LYS A 5 6.21 -16.83 3.67
CA LYS A 5 5.60 -15.52 3.56
C LYS A 5 6.49 -14.50 4.24
N MET A 6 6.75 -13.41 3.55
CA MET A 6 7.43 -12.28 4.16
C MET A 6 6.53 -11.68 5.23
N ASN A 7 7.07 -11.40 6.41
CA ASN A 7 6.30 -10.72 7.44
C ASN A 7 6.49 -9.20 7.32
N ILE A 8 5.69 -8.45 8.06
CA ILE A 8 5.69 -6.99 7.96
C ILE A 8 7.04 -6.39 8.41
N GLU A 9 7.71 -7.03 9.36
CA GLU A 9 9.01 -6.54 9.82
C GLU A 9 10.07 -6.68 8.74
N GLU A 10 10.09 -7.81 8.05
CA GLU A 10 11.00 -8.04 6.93
C GLU A 10 10.71 -7.09 5.77
N PHE A 11 9.43 -6.89 5.47
CA PHE A 11 9.01 -5.99 4.42
C PHE A 11 9.45 -4.55 4.73
N THR A 12 9.16 -4.09 5.93
CA THR A 12 9.52 -2.74 6.37
C THR A 12 11.03 -2.53 6.37
N HIS A 13 11.77 -3.53 6.85
CA HIS A 13 13.22 -3.48 6.91
C HIS A 13 13.84 -3.34 5.51
N SER A 14 13.25 -4.02 4.52
CA SER A 14 13.76 -3.96 3.14
C SER A 14 13.71 -2.55 2.56
N ILE A 15 12.77 -1.72 3.02
CA ILE A 15 12.63 -0.34 2.53
C ILE A 15 13.88 0.48 2.83
N SER A 16 14.48 0.29 3.99
CA SER A 16 15.69 1.03 4.35
C SER A 16 16.97 0.44 3.77
N LYS A 17 16.95 -0.81 3.33
CA LYS A 17 18.15 -1.52 2.86
C LYS A 17 18.25 -1.66 1.36
N GLU A 18 17.11 -1.77 0.67
CA GLU A 18 17.10 -2.08 -0.75
C GLU A 18 16.74 -0.85 -1.58
N GLU A 19 17.12 -0.88 -2.84
CA GLU A 19 16.79 0.20 -3.79
C GLU A 19 15.52 -0.09 -4.55
N LYS A 20 15.04 -1.33 -4.51
CA LYS A 20 13.81 -1.75 -5.18
C LYS A 20 13.08 -2.74 -4.29
N PRO A 21 11.76 -2.86 -4.47
CA PRO A 21 10.98 -3.75 -3.60
C PRO A 21 11.31 -5.22 -3.82
N PRO A 22 11.07 -6.06 -2.81
CA PRO A 22 11.19 -7.50 -2.96
C PRO A 22 10.11 -8.02 -3.91
N GLU A 23 10.14 -9.33 -4.19
CA GLU A 23 9.13 -9.96 -5.04
C GLU A 23 7.82 -10.12 -4.28
N VAL A 24 6.96 -9.11 -4.41
CA VAL A 24 5.65 -9.07 -3.76
C VAL A 24 4.62 -8.59 -4.79
N SER A 25 3.34 -8.64 -4.41
CA SER A 25 2.27 -8.18 -5.30
C SER A 25 2.45 -6.70 -5.67
N CYS A 26 1.80 -6.27 -6.74
CA CYS A 26 1.89 -4.89 -7.18
C CYS A 26 1.37 -3.92 -6.12
N CYS A 27 0.33 -4.29 -5.37
CA CYS A 27 -0.17 -3.46 -4.28
C CYS A 27 0.89 -3.24 -3.22
N LEU A 28 1.59 -4.30 -2.83
CA LEU A 28 2.67 -4.19 -1.86
C LEU A 28 3.86 -3.41 -2.41
N GLN A 29 4.15 -3.55 -3.70
CA GLN A 29 5.19 -2.73 -4.33
C GLN A 29 4.85 -1.25 -4.26
N ALA A 30 3.59 -0.89 -4.52
CA ALA A 30 3.16 0.49 -4.43
C ALA A 30 3.33 1.03 -3.01
N LEU A 31 2.95 0.25 -2.00
CA LEU A 31 3.11 0.65 -0.61
C LEU A 31 4.57 0.77 -0.21
N TRP A 32 5.42 -0.09 -0.75
CA TRP A 32 6.87 -0.03 -0.55
C TRP A 32 7.43 1.30 -1.07
N TRP A 33 7.07 1.68 -2.30
CA TRP A 33 7.52 2.93 -2.88
C TRP A 33 6.98 4.16 -2.14
N ALA A 34 5.74 4.08 -1.66
CA ALA A 34 5.15 5.16 -0.88
C ALA A 34 5.98 5.42 0.38
N GLN A 35 6.33 4.35 1.10
CA GLN A 35 7.12 4.48 2.32
C GLN A 35 8.58 4.88 2.02
N LYS A 36 9.07 4.51 0.85
CA LYS A 36 10.40 4.93 0.39
C LYS A 36 10.47 6.41 0.07
N GLY A 37 9.32 7.05 -0.10
CA GLY A 37 9.23 8.47 -0.41
C GLY A 37 8.98 8.80 -1.87
N ASP A 38 8.71 7.78 -2.70
CA ASP A 38 8.44 7.98 -4.12
C ASP A 38 6.94 7.83 -4.40
N TRP A 39 6.20 8.88 -4.04
CA TRP A 39 4.74 8.89 -4.19
C TRP A 39 4.31 8.68 -5.64
N SER A 40 4.99 9.34 -6.59
CA SER A 40 4.63 9.25 -8.00
C SER A 40 4.73 7.83 -8.52
N ARG A 41 5.80 7.13 -8.16
CA ARG A 41 5.97 5.74 -8.58
C ARG A 41 4.92 4.84 -7.93
N ALA A 42 4.64 5.07 -6.64
CA ALA A 42 3.61 4.31 -5.95
C ALA A 42 2.25 4.50 -6.63
N HIS A 43 1.91 5.74 -6.97
CA HIS A 43 0.64 6.06 -7.62
C HIS A 43 0.54 5.42 -9.01
N ASP A 44 1.62 5.49 -9.79
CA ASP A 44 1.64 4.89 -11.12
C ASP A 44 1.37 3.39 -11.06
N ILE A 45 1.95 2.71 -10.07
CA ILE A 45 1.71 1.28 -9.88
C ILE A 45 0.26 1.03 -9.46
N ALA A 46 -0.22 1.78 -8.48
CA ALA A 46 -1.57 1.57 -7.93
C ALA A 46 -2.66 1.77 -8.97
N GLN A 47 -2.52 2.79 -9.83
CA GLN A 47 -3.56 3.11 -10.81
C GLN A 47 -3.70 2.04 -11.89
N GLU A 48 -2.69 1.20 -12.08
CA GLU A 48 -2.75 0.11 -13.07
C GLU A 48 -3.41 -1.15 -12.51
N ILE A 49 -3.69 -1.18 -11.20
CA ILE A 49 -4.29 -2.35 -10.56
C ILE A 49 -5.81 -2.23 -10.62
N GLY A 50 -6.47 -3.17 -11.30
CA GLY A 50 -7.92 -3.10 -11.52
C GLY A 50 -8.78 -3.65 -10.40
N GLU A 51 -8.18 -4.27 -9.38
CA GLU A 51 -8.93 -4.90 -8.29
C GLU A 51 -9.15 -3.92 -7.14
N SER A 52 -10.03 -4.31 -6.20
CA SER A 52 -10.36 -3.48 -5.04
C SER A 52 -9.16 -3.15 -4.16
N GLU A 53 -8.18 -4.05 -4.07
CA GLU A 53 -6.97 -3.80 -3.30
C GLU A 53 -6.19 -2.61 -3.89
N GLY A 54 -6.14 -2.51 -5.22
CA GLY A 54 -5.51 -1.36 -5.89
C GLY A 54 -6.21 -0.06 -5.55
N SER A 55 -7.54 -0.08 -5.50
CA SER A 55 -8.32 1.09 -5.10
C SER A 55 -8.04 1.48 -3.65
N TRP A 56 -7.85 0.51 -2.78
CA TRP A 56 -7.53 0.78 -1.37
C TRP A 56 -6.17 1.47 -1.25
N VAL A 57 -5.15 0.94 -1.94
CA VAL A 57 -3.83 1.57 -1.96
C VAL A 57 -3.91 2.98 -2.56
N HIS A 58 -4.68 3.13 -3.63
CA HIS A 58 -4.87 4.41 -4.30
C HIS A 58 -5.49 5.44 -3.33
N ALA A 59 -6.48 5.00 -2.53
CA ALA A 59 -7.10 5.85 -1.52
C ALA A 59 -6.07 6.32 -0.49
N TYR A 60 -5.25 5.40 0.01
CA TYR A 60 -4.19 5.73 0.95
C TYR A 60 -3.25 6.78 0.37
N LEU A 61 -2.85 6.62 -0.90
CA LEU A 61 -1.93 7.55 -1.53
C LEU A 61 -2.51 8.96 -1.65
N HIS A 62 -3.80 9.08 -1.98
CA HIS A 62 -4.43 10.39 -2.03
C HIS A 62 -4.61 10.99 -0.65
N ARG A 63 -4.85 10.16 0.36
CA ARG A 63 -4.90 10.61 1.74
C ARG A 63 -3.53 11.14 2.17
N GLU A 64 -2.46 10.45 1.79
CA GLU A 64 -1.09 10.86 2.10
C GLU A 64 -0.76 12.24 1.52
N GLU A 65 -1.23 12.52 0.30
CA GLU A 65 -0.98 13.83 -0.30
C GLU A 65 -1.96 14.90 0.16
N GLY A 66 -2.93 14.56 1.00
CA GLY A 66 -3.89 15.52 1.52
C GLY A 66 -5.12 15.74 0.66
N ASP A 67 -5.31 14.97 -0.40
CA ASP A 67 -6.48 15.08 -1.28
C ASP A 67 -7.59 14.16 -0.74
N LEU A 68 -8.28 14.64 0.29
CA LEU A 68 -9.24 13.82 1.02
C LEU A 68 -10.48 13.47 0.20
N GLY A 69 -10.91 14.35 -0.70
CA GLY A 69 -12.05 14.07 -1.56
C GLY A 69 -11.76 12.93 -2.53
N ASN A 70 -10.57 12.95 -3.13
CA ASN A 70 -10.15 11.90 -4.03
C ASN A 70 -9.93 10.59 -3.26
N ALA A 71 -9.37 10.67 -2.06
CA ALA A 71 -9.22 9.50 -1.21
C ALA A 71 -10.58 8.85 -0.92
N ALA A 72 -11.59 9.65 -0.58
CA ALA A 72 -12.93 9.13 -0.29
C ALA A 72 -13.51 8.38 -1.48
N TYR A 73 -13.30 8.90 -2.69
CA TYR A 73 -13.74 8.25 -3.92
C TYR A 73 -13.12 6.86 -4.05
N TRP A 74 -11.81 6.74 -3.81
CA TRP A 74 -11.11 5.47 -3.95
C TRP A 74 -11.43 4.49 -2.83
N TYR A 75 -11.67 4.98 -1.58
CA TYR A 75 -12.17 4.12 -0.51
C TYR A 75 -13.51 3.50 -0.91
N SER A 76 -14.39 4.30 -1.49
CA SER A 76 -15.68 3.81 -1.95
C SER A 76 -15.51 2.71 -2.99
N ARG A 77 -14.60 2.91 -3.95
CA ARG A 77 -14.33 1.90 -4.97
C ARG A 77 -13.69 0.63 -4.39
N ALA A 78 -12.96 0.78 -3.31
CA ALA A 78 -12.35 -0.37 -2.62
C ALA A 78 -13.35 -1.12 -1.75
N GLY A 79 -14.53 -0.57 -1.53
CA GLY A 79 -15.50 -1.14 -0.62
C GLY A 79 -15.07 -1.01 0.83
N ARG A 80 -14.33 0.04 1.16
CA ARG A 80 -13.78 0.26 2.49
C ARG A 80 -14.25 1.58 3.06
N PRO A 81 -14.44 1.67 4.39
CA PRO A 81 -14.80 2.95 4.99
C PRO A 81 -13.62 3.92 4.89
N VAL A 82 -13.95 5.20 4.79
CA VAL A 82 -12.94 6.26 4.77
C VAL A 82 -12.15 6.23 6.07
N LYS A 83 -10.83 6.15 5.98
CA LYS A 83 -9.97 6.20 7.15
C LYS A 83 -9.89 7.64 7.65
N ARG A 84 -10.11 7.83 8.93
CA ARG A 84 -10.18 9.17 9.52
C ARG A 84 -9.12 9.44 10.59
N SER A 85 -8.29 8.45 10.91
CA SER A 85 -7.22 8.66 11.89
C SER A 85 -6.16 9.61 11.31
N GLU A 86 -5.46 10.33 12.19
CA GLU A 86 -4.42 11.24 11.73
C GLU A 86 -3.09 10.53 11.46
N ASP A 87 -2.99 9.26 11.80
CA ASP A 87 -1.75 8.50 11.69
C ASP A 87 -1.71 7.70 10.39
N LEU A 88 -1.01 8.26 9.39
CA LEU A 88 -0.83 7.58 8.10
C LEU A 88 -0.02 6.30 8.23
N GLY A 89 0.95 6.28 9.14
CA GLY A 89 1.76 5.09 9.38
C GLY A 89 0.94 3.93 9.88
N GLU A 90 -0.04 4.20 10.73
CA GLU A 90 -0.95 3.18 11.23
C GLU A 90 -1.73 2.54 10.08
N GLU A 91 -2.27 3.35 9.19
CA GLU A 91 -3.00 2.83 8.03
C GLU A 91 -2.07 2.04 7.10
N TRP A 92 -0.88 2.55 6.85
CA TRP A 92 0.09 1.85 6.00
C TRP A 92 0.38 0.45 6.55
N HIS A 93 0.61 0.35 7.86
CA HIS A 93 0.86 -0.95 8.50
C HIS A 93 -0.36 -1.88 8.41
N GLU A 94 -1.56 -1.32 8.56
CA GLU A 94 -2.79 -2.08 8.45
C GLU A 94 -2.97 -2.68 7.06
N ILE A 95 -2.77 -1.86 6.03
CA ILE A 95 -2.90 -2.33 4.64
C ILE A 95 -1.83 -3.37 4.33
N VAL A 96 -0.57 -3.08 4.65
CA VAL A 96 0.53 -3.99 4.39
C VAL A 96 0.32 -5.33 5.09
N GLY A 97 -0.06 -5.29 6.37
CA GLY A 97 -0.30 -6.51 7.14
C GLY A 97 -1.38 -7.36 6.51
N GLU A 98 -2.50 -6.75 6.11
CA GLU A 98 -3.59 -7.49 5.49
C GLU A 98 -3.19 -8.07 4.13
N LEU A 99 -2.48 -7.30 3.32
CA LEU A 99 -2.06 -7.78 2.00
C LEU A 99 -1.00 -8.88 2.09
N LEU A 100 -0.09 -8.79 3.06
CA LEU A 100 0.89 -9.85 3.27
C LEU A 100 0.21 -11.15 3.70
N ASN A 101 -0.81 -11.05 4.55
CA ASN A 101 -1.55 -12.23 5.01
C ASN A 101 -2.37 -12.88 3.92
N SER A 102 -2.79 -12.14 2.91
CA SER A 102 -3.60 -12.68 1.81
C SER A 102 -2.77 -13.22 0.65
N GLN A 103 -1.47 -13.09 0.68
CA GLN A 103 -0.61 -13.69 -0.35
C GLN A 103 -0.59 -15.19 -0.21
N PRO A 104 -0.67 -15.95 -1.34
CA PRO A 104 -0.60 -17.41 -1.31
C PRO A 104 0.77 -17.92 -0.88
#